data_ac010aa553919eed3534bb7a196ceaf7
#
_entry.id   ac010aa553919eed3534bb7a196ceaf7
#
_cell.length_a   1.000
_cell.length_b   1.000
_cell.length_c   1.000
_cell.angle_alpha   90.00
_cell.angle_beta   90.00
_cell.angle_gamma   90.00
#
_symmetry.space_group_name_H-M   'P 1'
#
loop_
_entity.id
_entity.type
_entity.pdbx_description
1 polymer ?
#
loop_
_entity_poly.entity_id
_entity_poly.type
_entity_poly.pdbx_seq_one_letter_code
_entity_poly.pdbx_strand_id
1 'polypeptide(L)'
;MRTSILWTLAILALTGAVCAEPLVSVHKNGTISAAQFNSRLKAVFGSLAPAKAGGPTDLYKIRYNSHDGKGRPVILSGLLTLPRGGAAKGLVVFAHGTIADRRLSPSRFTKVGKESEAEAALLAFGSGGYAVVMPDYPGLGDDAGVHPYPLGRVNSVSVIEMIGPARTAARRQNIAVGPKLFLSGYSEGGAVALWAVRKLGEKPYASMQVTSAVPMSGPYDLTGATAQSLIAPTTNQAIFAARLYLLSYLLHSVYKADGVKLTTYVRPALAAVIVRVFDHGLTDEQIIKRLALAATLLGARNSVARVTTPYFLRVLHSVDASDPVIRDLLQNNCTDWSPHTKLLLICLQSDGIVVPANTHKAIQAMRARGVGADVVQEFVIEDSRLNHATAIIPALARARRFFDGK
;
A
#
# COMPACT_ATOMS: atom_id res chain seq x y z
N MET A 1 48.14 39.46 -51.11
CA MET A 1 47.93 38.34 -50.21
C MET A 1 46.56 38.51 -49.56
N ARG A 2 45.53 37.75 -49.96
CA ARG A 2 44.18 37.79 -49.40
C ARG A 2 44.01 36.48 -48.57
N THR A 3 43.93 36.63 -47.28
CA THR A 3 43.66 35.53 -46.31
C THR A 3 42.17 35.35 -46.17
N SER A 4 41.64 34.24 -46.66
CA SER A 4 40.21 33.85 -46.47
C SER A 4 40.10 33.10 -45.12
N ILE A 5 39.28 33.64 -44.22
CA ILE A 5 38.90 33.00 -42.94
C ILE A 5 37.64 32.19 -43.22
N LEU A 6 37.77 30.85 -43.14
CA LEU A 6 36.66 29.90 -43.14
C LEU A 6 36.04 29.83 -41.72
N TRP A 7 34.77 30.25 -41.60
CA TRP A 7 33.98 30.01 -40.41
C TRP A 7 33.30 28.64 -40.50
N THR A 8 33.75 27.70 -39.65
CA THR A 8 33.09 26.41 -39.50
C THR A 8 31.98 26.58 -38.51
N LEU A 9 30.73 26.54 -38.96
CA LEU A 9 29.55 26.46 -38.09
C LEU A 9 29.48 25.05 -37.51
N ALA A 10 29.75 24.92 -36.21
CA ALA A 10 29.45 23.70 -35.46
C ALA A 10 27.97 23.70 -35.12
N ILE A 11 27.18 22.85 -35.77
CA ILE A 11 25.79 22.57 -35.41
C ILE A 11 25.86 21.65 -34.18
N LEU A 12 25.64 22.22 -32.98
CA LEU A 12 25.34 21.44 -31.79
C LEU A 12 23.96 20.82 -31.97
N ALA A 13 23.91 19.53 -32.29
CA ALA A 13 22.71 18.74 -32.20
C ALA A 13 22.39 18.55 -30.68
N LEU A 14 21.53 19.39 -30.16
CA LEU A 14 20.84 19.16 -28.87
C LEU A 14 19.97 17.90 -29.04
N THR A 15 20.51 16.73 -28.77
CA THR A 15 19.73 15.54 -28.50
C THR A 15 19.04 15.74 -27.14
N GLY A 16 17.93 16.44 -27.14
CA GLY A 16 17.02 16.49 -25.99
C GLY A 16 16.63 15.05 -25.68
N ALA A 17 17.07 14.55 -24.56
CA ALA A 17 16.53 13.32 -24.01
C ALA A 17 15.01 13.52 -23.91
N VAL A 18 14.24 12.87 -24.78
CA VAL A 18 12.78 12.82 -24.69
C VAL A 18 12.51 12.07 -23.38
N CYS A 19 12.26 12.82 -22.30
CA CYS A 19 11.73 12.23 -21.07
C CYS A 19 10.45 11.48 -21.46
N ALA A 20 10.48 10.17 -21.39
CA ALA A 20 9.29 9.36 -21.65
C ALA A 20 8.12 9.90 -20.82
N GLU A 21 6.95 10.12 -21.46
CA GLU A 21 5.77 10.60 -20.71
C GLU A 21 5.52 9.67 -19.53
N PRO A 22 5.30 10.21 -18.33
CA PRO A 22 5.04 9.37 -17.14
C PRO A 22 3.81 8.46 -17.31
N LEU A 23 2.77 8.91 -18.05
CA LEU A 23 1.57 8.14 -18.38
C LEU A 23 1.76 7.36 -19.68
N VAL A 24 1.79 6.03 -19.60
CA VAL A 24 1.97 5.14 -20.75
C VAL A 24 0.64 4.88 -21.46
N SER A 25 -0.42 4.51 -20.73
CA SER A 25 -1.74 4.24 -21.34
C SER A 25 -2.89 4.42 -20.35
N VAL A 26 -4.09 4.66 -20.91
CA VAL A 26 -5.37 4.73 -20.19
C VAL A 26 -6.35 3.82 -20.90
N HIS A 27 -6.95 2.88 -20.18
CA HIS A 27 -7.98 1.99 -20.70
C HIS A 27 -9.21 2.03 -19.80
N LYS A 28 -10.39 2.22 -20.39
CA LYS A 28 -11.64 2.22 -19.64
C LYS A 28 -12.04 0.80 -19.28
N ASN A 29 -12.10 0.50 -17.99
CA ASN A 29 -12.50 -0.83 -17.47
C ASN A 29 -14.02 -0.98 -17.30
N GLY A 30 -14.73 0.13 -17.11
CA GLY A 30 -16.17 0.08 -16.86
C GLY A 30 -16.76 1.39 -16.37
N THR A 31 -18.03 1.35 -16.05
CA THR A 31 -18.79 2.44 -15.41
C THR A 31 -19.68 1.86 -14.33
N ILE A 32 -19.70 2.49 -13.17
CA ILE A 32 -20.63 2.19 -12.09
C ILE A 32 -21.72 3.26 -12.15
N SER A 33 -22.99 2.87 -12.30
CA SER A 33 -24.11 3.79 -12.26
C SER A 33 -24.30 4.37 -10.84
N ALA A 34 -24.92 5.53 -10.72
CA ALA A 34 -25.23 6.13 -9.41
C ALA A 34 -26.09 5.19 -8.55
N ALA A 35 -27.02 4.43 -9.15
CA ALA A 35 -27.85 3.47 -8.44
C ALA A 35 -27.02 2.30 -7.87
N GLN A 36 -26.15 1.70 -8.70
CA GLN A 36 -25.24 0.64 -8.25
C GLN A 36 -24.30 1.16 -7.16
N PHE A 37 -23.72 2.35 -7.33
CA PHE A 37 -22.82 2.95 -6.37
C PHE A 37 -23.50 3.14 -5.01
N ASN A 38 -24.68 3.76 -4.98
CA ASN A 38 -25.41 4.04 -3.74
C ASN A 38 -25.93 2.77 -3.05
N SER A 39 -26.38 1.77 -3.82
CA SER A 39 -26.77 0.45 -3.29
C SER A 39 -25.60 -0.23 -2.59
N ARG A 40 -24.43 -0.26 -3.24
CA ARG A 40 -23.23 -0.86 -2.65
C ARG A 40 -22.69 -0.07 -1.47
N LEU A 41 -22.73 1.26 -1.53
CA LEU A 41 -22.33 2.12 -0.42
C LEU A 41 -23.12 1.78 0.85
N LYS A 42 -24.45 1.63 0.71
CA LYS A 42 -25.32 1.22 1.82
C LYS A 42 -25.02 -0.21 2.30
N ALA A 43 -24.82 -1.14 1.37
CA ALA A 43 -24.55 -2.55 1.72
C ALA A 43 -23.21 -2.71 2.47
N VAL A 44 -22.15 -2.00 2.05
CA VAL A 44 -20.79 -2.13 2.61
C VAL A 44 -20.67 -1.33 3.93
N PHE A 45 -21.18 -0.11 3.97
CA PHE A 45 -20.98 0.80 5.12
C PHE A 45 -22.14 0.82 6.11
N GLY A 46 -23.32 0.32 5.76
CA GLY A 46 -24.49 0.33 6.65
C GLY A 46 -24.80 1.74 7.19
N SER A 47 -24.89 1.86 8.52
CA SER A 47 -25.08 3.14 9.22
C SER A 47 -23.88 4.09 9.13
N LEU A 48 -22.70 3.60 8.79
CA LEU A 48 -21.49 4.40 8.60
C LEU A 48 -21.39 4.99 7.18
N ALA A 49 -22.36 4.69 6.30
CA ALA A 49 -22.32 5.13 4.91
C ALA A 49 -22.15 6.66 4.82
N PRO A 50 -21.11 7.15 4.13
CA PRO A 50 -20.96 8.58 3.86
C PRO A 50 -22.07 9.07 2.92
N ALA A 51 -22.12 10.38 2.66
CA ALA A 51 -23.11 10.97 1.77
C ALA A 51 -23.17 10.26 0.41
N LYS A 52 -24.36 10.16 -0.16
CA LYS A 52 -24.62 9.48 -1.45
C LYS A 52 -23.77 10.06 -2.59
N ALA A 53 -23.36 9.21 -3.51
CA ALA A 53 -22.71 9.63 -4.75
C ALA A 53 -23.67 10.50 -5.59
N GLY A 54 -23.12 11.58 -6.17
CA GLY A 54 -23.91 12.47 -7.01
C GLY A 54 -24.21 11.92 -8.41
N GLY A 55 -23.35 11.10 -8.97
CA GLY A 55 -23.44 10.60 -10.35
C GLY A 55 -22.70 9.28 -10.58
N PRO A 56 -22.72 8.76 -11.82
CA PRO A 56 -21.97 7.56 -12.16
C PRO A 56 -20.46 7.80 -12.07
N THR A 57 -19.71 6.73 -11.88
CA THR A 57 -18.24 6.75 -11.77
C THR A 57 -17.62 5.88 -12.84
N ASP A 58 -16.70 6.43 -13.62
CA ASP A 58 -15.93 5.70 -14.60
C ASP A 58 -14.68 5.08 -13.98
N LEU A 59 -14.36 3.86 -14.39
CA LEU A 59 -13.22 3.07 -13.97
C LEU A 59 -12.20 3.00 -15.10
N TYR A 60 -10.95 3.31 -14.81
CA TYR A 60 -9.86 3.25 -15.79
C TYR A 60 -8.70 2.46 -15.21
N LYS A 61 -8.15 1.57 -16.00
CA LYS A 61 -6.81 1.06 -15.80
C LYS A 61 -5.83 2.05 -16.42
N ILE A 62 -4.84 2.49 -15.65
CA ILE A 62 -3.73 3.28 -16.18
C ILE A 62 -2.43 2.49 -16.05
N ARG A 63 -1.52 2.70 -17.02
CA ARG A 63 -0.14 2.22 -16.96
C ARG A 63 0.78 3.42 -16.96
N TYR A 64 1.83 3.37 -16.17
CA TYR A 64 2.72 4.51 -15.97
C TYR A 64 4.16 4.05 -15.74
N ASN A 65 5.11 4.91 -16.09
CA ASN A 65 6.52 4.70 -15.81
C ASN A 65 6.78 4.88 -14.31
N SER A 66 7.48 3.93 -13.73
CA SER A 66 7.81 3.87 -12.30
C SER A 66 9.17 3.16 -12.11
N HIS A 67 9.49 2.84 -10.85
CA HIS A 67 10.71 2.13 -10.50
C HIS A 67 10.41 0.94 -9.59
N ASP A 68 11.17 -0.14 -9.76
CA ASP A 68 11.09 -1.32 -8.88
C ASP A 68 11.85 -1.09 -7.55
N GLY A 69 11.86 -2.13 -6.69
CA GLY A 69 12.53 -2.08 -5.40
C GLY A 69 14.05 -1.84 -5.46
N LYS A 70 14.65 -2.01 -6.63
CA LYS A 70 16.09 -1.76 -6.89
C LYS A 70 16.34 -0.45 -7.66
N GLY A 71 15.30 0.37 -7.85
CA GLY A 71 15.38 1.63 -8.59
C GLY A 71 15.47 1.46 -10.11
N ARG A 72 15.18 0.29 -10.66
CA ARG A 72 15.21 0.04 -12.11
C ARG A 72 13.89 0.49 -12.73
N PRO A 73 13.89 1.10 -13.93
CA PRO A 73 12.67 1.51 -14.61
C PRO A 73 11.75 0.30 -14.87
N VAL A 74 10.47 0.47 -14.53
CA VAL A 74 9.40 -0.51 -14.80
C VAL A 74 8.11 0.22 -15.22
N ILE A 75 7.23 -0.47 -15.91
CA ILE A 75 5.88 0.02 -16.18
C ILE A 75 4.92 -0.64 -15.20
N LEU A 76 4.36 0.15 -14.30
CA LEU A 76 3.35 -0.30 -13.35
C LEU A 76 1.94 0.01 -13.86
N SER A 77 0.96 -0.64 -13.26
CA SER A 77 -0.46 -0.40 -13.49
C SER A 77 -1.17 0.06 -12.21
N GLY A 78 -2.42 0.50 -12.37
CA GLY A 78 -3.29 0.82 -11.26
C GLY A 78 -4.68 1.23 -11.73
N LEU A 79 -5.59 1.38 -10.77
CA LEU A 79 -6.95 1.82 -10.98
C LEU A 79 -7.04 3.35 -10.80
N LEU A 80 -7.71 4.02 -11.74
CA LEU A 80 -8.17 5.39 -11.59
C LEU A 80 -9.69 5.41 -11.69
N THR A 81 -10.36 6.09 -10.77
CA THR A 81 -11.82 6.28 -10.80
C THR A 81 -12.15 7.75 -10.88
N LEU A 82 -13.03 8.11 -11.78
CA LEU A 82 -13.42 9.49 -12.05
C LEU A 82 -14.93 9.68 -11.95
N PRO A 83 -15.42 10.71 -11.24
CA PRO A 83 -16.84 11.04 -11.25
C PRO A 83 -17.25 11.51 -12.64
N ARG A 84 -18.45 11.11 -13.10
CA ARG A 84 -19.06 11.65 -14.31
C ARG A 84 -19.91 12.89 -14.02
N GLY A 85 -19.89 13.82 -14.95
CA GLY A 85 -20.77 15.00 -14.90
C GLY A 85 -20.28 16.16 -14.05
N GLY A 86 -19.01 16.18 -13.64
CA GLY A 86 -18.45 17.29 -12.89
C GLY A 86 -16.96 17.13 -12.58
N ALA A 87 -16.36 18.18 -12.03
CA ALA A 87 -14.98 18.15 -11.54
C ALA A 87 -14.87 17.32 -10.27
N ALA A 88 -13.77 16.58 -10.12
CA ALA A 88 -13.43 15.95 -8.85
C ALA A 88 -12.88 17.00 -7.86
N LYS A 89 -13.30 16.92 -6.60
CA LYS A 89 -12.88 17.86 -5.53
C LYS A 89 -11.38 17.84 -5.25
N GLY A 90 -10.73 16.73 -5.53
CA GLY A 90 -9.31 16.47 -5.33
C GLY A 90 -9.00 15.04 -5.69
N LEU A 91 -7.75 14.64 -5.48
CA LEU A 91 -7.24 13.29 -5.71
C LEU A 91 -6.98 12.58 -4.37
N VAL A 92 -7.59 11.41 -4.20
CA VAL A 92 -7.25 10.48 -3.12
C VAL A 92 -6.40 9.36 -3.71
N VAL A 93 -5.19 9.19 -3.21
CA VAL A 93 -4.37 8.01 -3.49
C VAL A 93 -4.54 7.03 -2.35
N PHE A 94 -5.04 5.85 -2.68
CA PHE A 94 -5.26 4.78 -1.71
C PHE A 94 -4.31 3.63 -1.98
N ALA A 95 -3.46 3.36 -1.01
CA ALA A 95 -2.52 2.24 -1.01
C ALA A 95 -3.22 1.01 -0.43
N HIS A 96 -3.29 -0.09 -1.21
CA HIS A 96 -4.00 -1.29 -0.81
C HIS A 96 -3.21 -2.15 0.18
N GLY A 97 -3.92 -3.01 0.93
CA GLY A 97 -3.33 -4.00 1.83
C GLY A 97 -2.70 -5.19 1.11
N THR A 98 -2.25 -6.17 1.88
CA THR A 98 -1.49 -7.32 1.38
C THR A 98 -2.33 -8.21 0.47
N ILE A 99 -1.85 -8.45 -0.73
CA ILE A 99 -2.34 -9.44 -1.69
C ILE A 99 -1.16 -10.18 -2.33
N ALA A 100 -1.23 -11.50 -2.48
CA ALA A 100 -0.31 -12.28 -3.30
C ALA A 100 -0.98 -12.71 -4.63
N ASP A 101 -2.31 -12.79 -4.63
CA ASP A 101 -3.10 -13.06 -5.85
C ASP A 101 -3.19 -11.81 -6.73
N ARG A 102 -2.40 -11.76 -7.80
CA ARG A 102 -2.39 -10.64 -8.76
C ARG A 102 -3.74 -10.32 -9.40
N ARG A 103 -4.70 -11.26 -9.37
CA ARG A 103 -6.07 -11.03 -9.88
C ARG A 103 -6.85 -10.07 -9.01
N LEU A 104 -6.42 -9.86 -7.76
CA LEU A 104 -7.01 -8.92 -6.81
C LEU A 104 -6.40 -7.51 -6.90
N SER A 105 -5.39 -7.31 -7.75
CA SER A 105 -4.76 -5.99 -7.95
C SER A 105 -5.78 -4.94 -8.37
N PRO A 106 -5.70 -3.70 -7.85
CA PRO A 106 -6.65 -2.62 -8.16
C PRO A 106 -6.91 -2.41 -9.65
N SER A 107 -5.88 -2.50 -10.50
CA SER A 107 -6.03 -2.36 -11.96
C SER A 107 -6.94 -3.42 -12.60
N ARG A 108 -7.25 -4.52 -11.91
CA ARG A 108 -8.17 -5.58 -12.36
C ARG A 108 -9.62 -5.33 -11.95
N PHE A 109 -9.88 -4.27 -11.19
CA PHE A 109 -11.23 -3.93 -10.76
C PHE A 109 -12.07 -3.38 -11.91
N THR A 110 -13.21 -4.02 -12.19
CA THR A 110 -14.08 -3.68 -13.32
C THR A 110 -15.53 -3.39 -12.92
N LYS A 111 -15.95 -3.84 -11.74
CA LYS A 111 -17.33 -3.67 -11.25
C LYS A 111 -17.41 -3.85 -9.74
N VAL A 112 -18.42 -3.25 -9.14
CA VAL A 112 -18.78 -3.42 -7.72
C VAL A 112 -19.45 -4.78 -7.45
N GLY A 113 -19.47 -5.19 -6.17
CA GLY A 113 -20.14 -6.41 -5.71
C GLY A 113 -19.19 -7.58 -5.46
N LYS A 114 -17.87 -7.34 -5.44
CA LYS A 114 -16.85 -8.35 -5.14
C LYS A 114 -16.25 -8.25 -3.74
N GLU A 115 -16.76 -7.34 -2.89
CA GLU A 115 -16.30 -7.13 -1.51
C GLU A 115 -14.77 -7.02 -1.39
N SER A 116 -14.17 -6.22 -2.26
CA SER A 116 -12.73 -5.99 -2.25
C SER A 116 -12.38 -4.69 -1.52
N GLU A 117 -11.14 -4.58 -1.06
CA GLU A 117 -10.60 -3.35 -0.49
C GLU A 117 -10.67 -2.19 -1.48
N ALA A 118 -10.41 -2.44 -2.77
CA ALA A 118 -10.56 -1.46 -3.82
C ALA A 118 -12.00 -0.95 -3.96
N GLU A 119 -13.01 -1.82 -3.82
CA GLU A 119 -14.41 -1.42 -3.79
C GLU A 119 -14.72 -0.53 -2.58
N ALA A 120 -14.30 -0.95 -1.39
CA ALA A 120 -14.55 -0.20 -0.17
C ALA A 120 -13.93 1.21 -0.21
N ALA A 121 -12.68 1.34 -0.66
CA ALA A 121 -12.00 2.62 -0.82
C ALA A 121 -12.65 3.51 -1.88
N LEU A 122 -13.01 2.93 -3.05
CA LEU A 122 -13.77 3.65 -4.08
C LEU A 122 -15.10 4.18 -3.53
N LEU A 123 -15.86 3.35 -2.82
CA LEU A 123 -17.16 3.74 -2.26
C LEU A 123 -16.99 4.84 -1.21
N ALA A 124 -16.01 4.72 -0.31
CA ALA A 124 -15.75 5.71 0.73
C ALA A 124 -15.40 7.08 0.13
N PHE A 125 -14.43 7.14 -0.74
CA PHE A 125 -13.90 8.42 -1.23
C PHE A 125 -14.64 8.92 -2.48
N GLY A 126 -15.01 8.04 -3.40
CA GLY A 126 -15.77 8.39 -4.61
C GLY A 126 -17.14 8.99 -4.28
N SER A 127 -17.82 8.52 -3.21
CA SER A 127 -19.07 9.11 -2.73
C SER A 127 -18.93 10.59 -2.33
N GLY A 128 -17.70 11.05 -2.07
CA GLY A 128 -17.37 12.42 -1.78
C GLY A 128 -17.14 13.31 -2.99
N GLY A 129 -17.16 12.73 -4.16
CA GLY A 129 -16.80 13.44 -5.38
C GLY A 129 -15.29 13.61 -5.55
N TYR A 130 -14.47 12.74 -4.91
CA TYR A 130 -13.03 12.65 -5.16
C TYR A 130 -12.75 11.75 -6.35
N ALA A 131 -11.71 12.07 -7.12
CA ALA A 131 -11.03 11.10 -7.95
C ALA A 131 -10.24 10.18 -7.02
N VAL A 132 -10.32 8.85 -7.25
CA VAL A 132 -9.58 7.89 -6.44
C VAL A 132 -8.61 7.13 -7.33
N VAL A 133 -7.37 7.02 -6.89
CA VAL A 133 -6.34 6.26 -7.59
C VAL A 133 -5.73 5.23 -6.65
N MET A 134 -5.54 4.01 -7.16
CA MET A 134 -4.99 2.88 -6.42
C MET A 134 -3.91 2.24 -7.27
N PRO A 135 -2.62 2.49 -6.96
CA PRO A 135 -1.52 1.84 -7.66
C PRO A 135 -1.51 0.33 -7.37
N ASP A 136 -1.16 -0.46 -8.36
CA ASP A 136 -0.59 -1.78 -8.12
C ASP A 136 0.87 -1.57 -7.72
N TYR A 137 1.37 -2.35 -6.76
CA TYR A 137 2.78 -2.27 -6.37
C TYR A 137 3.66 -3.05 -7.36
N PRO A 138 4.99 -2.83 -7.35
CA PRO A 138 5.92 -3.70 -8.06
C PRO A 138 5.63 -5.18 -7.76
N GLY A 139 5.72 -6.02 -8.77
CA GLY A 139 5.39 -7.45 -8.66
C GLY A 139 3.90 -7.78 -8.68
N LEU A 140 3.00 -6.78 -8.78
CA LEU A 140 1.55 -6.96 -8.87
C LEU A 140 0.98 -6.37 -10.16
N GLY A 141 -0.33 -6.58 -10.40
CA GLY A 141 -1.00 -6.08 -11.61
C GLY A 141 -0.35 -6.58 -12.89
N ASP A 142 0.15 -5.65 -13.72
CA ASP A 142 0.82 -5.96 -14.98
C ASP A 142 2.32 -6.24 -14.84
N ASP A 143 2.94 -5.89 -13.71
CA ASP A 143 4.36 -6.16 -13.48
C ASP A 143 4.57 -7.64 -13.09
N ALA A 144 5.40 -8.34 -13.87
CA ALA A 144 5.75 -9.73 -13.63
C ALA A 144 6.85 -9.93 -12.57
N GLY A 145 7.37 -8.85 -12.01
CA GLY A 145 8.42 -8.85 -10.97
C GLY A 145 8.00 -9.51 -9.66
N VAL A 146 8.83 -9.33 -8.66
CA VAL A 146 8.58 -9.76 -7.29
C VAL A 146 8.04 -8.60 -6.47
N HIS A 147 6.94 -8.83 -5.75
CA HIS A 147 6.43 -7.82 -4.83
C HIS A 147 7.37 -7.67 -3.62
N PRO A 148 7.93 -6.47 -3.38
CA PRO A 148 8.84 -6.24 -2.25
C PRO A 148 8.05 -6.09 -0.94
N TYR A 149 7.57 -7.21 -0.43
CA TYR A 149 6.73 -7.32 0.75
C TYR A 149 7.56 -7.39 2.06
N PRO A 150 7.19 -6.72 3.16
CA PRO A 150 6.21 -5.62 3.32
C PRO A 150 6.91 -4.25 3.31
N LEU A 151 7.74 -3.98 2.31
CA LEU A 151 8.66 -2.85 2.28
C LEU A 151 7.95 -1.53 1.89
N GLY A 152 7.28 -0.90 2.85
CA GLY A 152 6.52 0.34 2.64
C GLY A 152 7.34 1.47 2.01
N ARG A 153 8.62 1.62 2.41
CA ARG A 153 9.54 2.59 1.80
C ARG A 153 9.73 2.37 0.30
N VAL A 154 9.79 1.11 -0.11
CA VAL A 154 9.94 0.73 -1.52
C VAL A 154 8.63 0.94 -2.26
N ASN A 155 7.53 0.35 -1.75
CA ASN A 155 6.22 0.38 -2.40
C ASN A 155 5.62 1.79 -2.50
N SER A 156 6.02 2.74 -1.61
CA SER A 156 5.58 4.14 -1.67
C SER A 156 6.01 4.87 -2.95
N VAL A 157 7.02 4.38 -3.67
CA VAL A 157 7.44 4.96 -4.96
C VAL A 157 6.31 4.85 -5.98
N SER A 158 5.67 3.70 -6.10
CA SER A 158 4.54 3.49 -7.01
C SER A 158 3.35 4.42 -6.71
N VAL A 159 3.11 4.70 -5.42
CA VAL A 159 2.08 5.64 -4.95
C VAL A 159 2.38 7.05 -5.42
N ILE A 160 3.60 7.51 -5.21
CA ILE A 160 4.04 8.87 -5.55
C ILE A 160 4.05 9.07 -7.07
N GLU A 161 4.65 8.14 -7.80
CA GLU A 161 4.84 8.24 -9.24
C GLU A 161 3.54 8.07 -10.03
N MET A 162 2.46 7.52 -9.44
CA MET A 162 1.14 7.44 -10.06
C MET A 162 0.35 8.76 -10.01
N ILE A 163 0.68 9.71 -9.14
CA ILE A 163 -0.07 10.97 -8.94
C ILE A 163 -0.14 11.79 -10.24
N GLY A 164 1.00 12.03 -10.87
CA GLY A 164 1.09 12.78 -12.12
C GLY A 164 0.33 12.12 -13.28
N PRO A 165 0.60 10.84 -13.59
CA PRO A 165 -0.14 10.04 -14.55
C PRO A 165 -1.66 10.05 -14.34
N ALA A 166 -2.13 9.93 -13.09
CA ALA A 166 -3.56 9.98 -12.78
C ALA A 166 -4.19 11.32 -13.12
N ARG A 167 -3.53 12.45 -12.79
CA ARG A 167 -3.99 13.79 -13.17
C ARG A 167 -3.97 13.97 -14.68
N THR A 168 -2.95 13.46 -15.37
CA THR A 168 -2.89 13.51 -16.85
C THR A 168 -3.98 12.66 -17.48
N ALA A 169 -4.23 11.47 -16.97
CA ALA A 169 -5.32 10.61 -17.43
C ALA A 169 -6.69 11.29 -17.24
N ALA A 170 -6.94 11.92 -16.09
CA ALA A 170 -8.19 12.66 -15.84
C ALA A 170 -8.38 13.80 -16.85
N ARG A 171 -7.33 14.59 -17.12
CA ARG A 171 -7.39 15.66 -18.14
C ARG A 171 -7.72 15.12 -19.54
N ARG A 172 -7.12 13.96 -19.94
CA ARG A 172 -7.42 13.29 -21.22
C ARG A 172 -8.89 12.81 -21.30
N GLN A 173 -9.56 12.62 -20.14
CA GLN A 173 -10.98 12.30 -20.07
C GLN A 173 -11.86 13.56 -19.87
N ASN A 174 -11.31 14.77 -20.01
CA ASN A 174 -11.98 16.06 -19.80
C ASN A 174 -12.56 16.22 -18.39
N ILE A 175 -11.96 15.58 -17.38
CA ILE A 175 -12.33 15.70 -15.97
C ILE A 175 -11.29 16.54 -15.24
N ALA A 176 -11.71 17.69 -14.74
CA ALA A 176 -10.89 18.52 -13.86
C ALA A 176 -10.77 17.84 -12.49
N VAL A 177 -9.55 17.79 -11.96
CA VAL A 177 -9.28 17.30 -10.60
C VAL A 177 -8.72 18.45 -9.78
N GLY A 178 -9.41 18.80 -8.70
CA GLY A 178 -9.01 19.89 -7.80
C GLY A 178 -7.58 19.73 -7.27
N PRO A 179 -6.98 20.80 -6.73
CA PRO A 179 -5.56 20.80 -6.34
C PRO A 179 -5.26 19.91 -5.14
N LYS A 180 -6.24 19.68 -4.29
CA LYS A 180 -6.05 18.88 -3.06
C LYS A 180 -5.58 17.47 -3.36
N LEU A 181 -4.59 17.03 -2.58
CA LEU A 181 -4.02 15.68 -2.62
C LEU A 181 -4.15 15.02 -1.25
N PHE A 182 -4.75 13.85 -1.21
CA PHE A 182 -4.94 13.07 0.00
C PHE A 182 -4.29 11.70 -0.16
N LEU A 183 -3.64 11.23 0.88
CA LEU A 183 -3.04 9.89 0.92
C LEU A 183 -3.73 9.04 2.00
N SER A 184 -4.04 7.81 1.68
CA SER A 184 -4.59 6.84 2.63
C SER A 184 -4.16 5.44 2.24
N GLY A 185 -4.34 4.49 3.14
CA GLY A 185 -4.09 3.08 2.90
C GLY A 185 -4.37 2.27 4.15
N TYR A 186 -4.56 0.96 3.98
CA TYR A 186 -4.90 0.05 5.06
C TYR A 186 -3.89 -1.09 5.15
N SER A 187 -3.57 -1.54 6.38
CA SER A 187 -2.65 -2.65 6.61
C SER A 187 -1.26 -2.36 5.99
N GLU A 188 -0.72 -3.21 5.12
CA GLU A 188 0.49 -2.89 4.34
C GLU A 188 0.38 -1.51 3.69
N GLY A 189 -0.77 -1.21 3.08
CA GLY A 189 -1.05 0.09 2.45
C GLY A 189 -1.01 1.25 3.44
N GLY A 190 -1.30 1.04 4.72
CA GLY A 190 -1.12 2.03 5.77
C GLY A 190 0.36 2.44 5.92
N ALA A 191 1.26 1.46 5.97
CA ALA A 191 2.70 1.73 6.01
C ALA A 191 3.21 2.37 4.71
N VAL A 192 2.73 1.91 3.56
CA VAL A 192 3.05 2.49 2.24
C VAL A 192 2.60 3.95 2.16
N ALA A 193 1.38 4.26 2.61
CA ALA A 193 0.85 5.63 2.63
C ALA A 193 1.67 6.54 3.56
N LEU A 194 2.03 6.06 4.76
CA LEU A 194 2.85 6.84 5.68
C LEU A 194 4.25 7.14 5.12
N TRP A 195 4.89 6.16 4.47
CA TRP A 195 6.15 6.36 3.76
C TRP A 195 6.03 7.32 2.58
N ALA A 196 4.92 7.28 1.83
CA ALA A 196 4.67 8.23 0.75
C ALA A 196 4.55 9.67 1.27
N VAL A 197 3.84 9.88 2.38
CA VAL A 197 3.77 11.20 3.04
C VAL A 197 5.14 11.69 3.45
N ARG A 198 5.93 10.82 4.11
CA ARG A 198 7.29 11.16 4.54
C ARG A 198 8.15 11.61 3.37
N LYS A 199 8.21 10.82 2.29
CA LYS A 199 9.01 11.15 1.10
C LYS A 199 8.55 12.44 0.40
N LEU A 200 7.24 12.66 0.29
CA LEU A 200 6.70 13.89 -0.30
C LEU A 200 6.96 15.12 0.57
N GLY A 201 7.05 14.96 1.89
CA GLY A 201 7.46 16.00 2.81
C GLY A 201 8.96 16.33 2.69
N GLU A 202 9.81 15.32 2.51
CA GLU A 202 11.27 15.50 2.33
C GLU A 202 11.62 16.06 0.94
N LYS A 203 10.90 15.60 -0.10
CA LYS A 203 11.11 16.03 -1.49
C LYS A 203 9.77 16.09 -2.23
N PRO A 204 9.15 17.29 -2.35
CA PRO A 204 7.89 17.43 -3.06
C PRO A 204 7.99 16.97 -4.52
N TYR A 205 7.05 16.14 -4.95
CA TYR A 205 6.93 15.67 -6.32
C TYR A 205 6.13 16.68 -7.15
N ALA A 206 6.74 17.22 -8.21
CA ALA A 206 6.09 18.16 -9.13
C ALA A 206 5.34 19.32 -8.41
N SER A 207 5.90 19.87 -7.34
CA SER A 207 5.31 20.94 -6.52
C SER A 207 3.98 20.57 -5.83
N MET A 208 3.64 19.28 -5.75
CA MET A 208 2.42 18.82 -5.09
C MET A 208 2.64 18.65 -3.59
N GLN A 209 1.82 19.33 -2.79
CA GLN A 209 1.78 19.14 -1.34
C GLN A 209 0.62 18.23 -0.95
N VAL A 210 0.88 17.32 -0.04
CA VAL A 210 -0.18 16.50 0.56
C VAL A 210 -1.02 17.37 1.48
N THR A 211 -2.32 17.45 1.20
CA THR A 211 -3.28 18.24 2.00
C THR A 211 -3.47 17.63 3.39
N SER A 212 -3.70 16.33 3.43
CA SER A 212 -3.73 15.52 4.65
C SER A 212 -3.64 14.03 4.31
N ALA A 213 -3.33 13.20 5.30
CA ALA A 213 -3.27 11.76 5.08
C ALA A 213 -3.85 10.98 6.27
N VAL A 214 -4.37 9.78 5.94
CA VAL A 214 -4.94 8.86 6.92
C VAL A 214 -4.38 7.45 6.66
N PRO A 215 -3.17 7.16 7.16
CA PRO A 215 -2.64 5.80 7.23
C PRO A 215 -3.40 4.99 8.28
N MET A 216 -3.87 3.77 7.94
CA MET A 216 -4.75 2.98 8.79
C MET A 216 -4.17 1.59 9.05
N SER A 217 -4.13 1.17 10.32
CA SER A 217 -3.69 -0.16 10.79
C SER A 217 -2.40 -0.66 10.10
N GLY A 218 -1.41 0.24 9.93
CA GLY A 218 -0.18 -0.09 9.21
C GLY A 218 0.92 -0.64 10.13
N PRO A 219 1.76 -1.57 9.62
CA PRO A 219 2.93 -2.08 10.34
C PRO A 219 4.08 -1.05 10.27
N TYR A 220 3.99 0.02 11.07
CA TYR A 220 4.94 1.14 11.04
C TYR A 220 6.26 0.83 11.75
N ASP A 221 6.25 -0.13 12.69
CA ASP A 221 7.39 -0.59 13.48
C ASP A 221 7.63 -2.09 13.21
N LEU A 222 8.24 -2.38 12.07
CA LEU A 222 8.44 -3.75 11.57
C LEU A 222 9.35 -4.57 12.46
N THR A 223 10.44 -4.00 12.97
CA THR A 223 11.41 -4.69 13.81
C THR A 223 11.05 -4.71 15.29
N GLY A 224 10.08 -3.91 15.71
CA GLY A 224 9.60 -3.84 17.09
C GLY A 224 8.21 -4.47 17.25
N ALA A 225 7.16 -3.65 17.24
CA ALA A 225 5.79 -4.10 17.53
C ALA A 225 5.30 -5.21 16.58
N THR A 226 5.61 -5.08 15.28
CA THR A 226 5.23 -6.10 14.28
C THR A 226 5.98 -7.41 14.51
N ALA A 227 7.30 -7.37 14.67
CA ALA A 227 8.10 -8.56 14.92
C ALA A 227 7.68 -9.29 16.20
N GLN A 228 7.46 -8.56 17.30
CA GLN A 228 7.02 -9.10 18.56
C GLN A 228 5.65 -9.80 18.45
N SER A 229 4.69 -9.14 17.78
CA SER A 229 3.35 -9.72 17.59
C SER A 229 3.38 -10.94 16.68
N LEU A 230 4.23 -10.93 15.64
CA LEU A 230 4.35 -12.02 14.68
C LEU A 230 4.69 -13.34 15.35
N ILE A 231 5.68 -13.34 16.27
CA ILE A 231 6.17 -14.56 16.94
C ILE A 231 5.41 -14.90 18.22
N ALA A 232 4.60 -13.98 18.75
CA ALA A 232 3.83 -14.20 19.97
C ALA A 232 2.84 -15.35 19.81
N PRO A 233 2.68 -16.22 20.82
CA PRO A 233 1.65 -17.25 20.83
C PRO A 233 0.24 -16.67 20.73
N THR A 234 -0.67 -17.40 20.07
CA THR A 234 -2.09 -17.04 19.98
C THR A 234 -2.95 -18.31 19.96
N THR A 235 -4.08 -18.27 20.63
CA THR A 235 -5.10 -19.34 20.57
C THR A 235 -6.03 -19.17 19.37
N ASN A 236 -6.05 -17.97 18.76
CA ASN A 236 -6.88 -17.68 17.61
C ASN A 236 -6.22 -18.22 16.32
N GLN A 237 -6.84 -19.22 15.70
CA GLN A 237 -6.31 -19.89 14.52
C GLN A 237 -6.28 -18.99 13.28
N ALA A 238 -7.20 -18.05 13.16
CA ALA A 238 -7.20 -17.09 12.05
C ALA A 238 -6.00 -16.12 12.16
N ILE A 239 -5.70 -15.65 13.37
CA ILE A 239 -4.53 -14.80 13.63
C ILE A 239 -3.24 -15.59 13.37
N PHE A 240 -3.17 -16.85 13.84
CA PHE A 240 -2.01 -17.71 13.59
C PHE A 240 -1.77 -17.90 12.08
N ALA A 241 -2.83 -18.27 11.35
CA ALA A 241 -2.74 -18.48 9.90
C ALA A 241 -2.34 -17.20 9.13
N ALA A 242 -2.88 -16.04 9.53
CA ALA A 242 -2.51 -14.75 8.96
C ALA A 242 -1.03 -14.42 9.22
N ARG A 243 -0.55 -14.55 10.46
CA ARG A 243 0.85 -14.29 10.80
C ARG A 243 1.81 -15.23 10.05
N LEU A 244 1.42 -16.51 9.89
CA LEU A 244 2.20 -17.48 9.11
C LEU A 244 2.26 -17.08 7.63
N TYR A 245 1.13 -16.64 7.06
CA TYR A 245 1.08 -16.12 5.68
C TYR A 245 1.98 -14.90 5.50
N LEU A 246 1.89 -13.90 6.39
CA LEU A 246 2.69 -12.67 6.32
C LEU A 246 4.20 -12.96 6.42
N LEU A 247 4.62 -13.81 7.38
CA LEU A 247 6.03 -14.25 7.47
C LEU A 247 6.49 -14.97 6.21
N SER A 248 5.66 -15.88 5.71
CA SER A 248 6.00 -16.68 4.53
C SER A 248 6.12 -15.79 3.30
N TYR A 249 5.28 -14.77 3.16
CA TYR A 249 5.34 -13.83 2.04
C TYR A 249 6.60 -12.93 2.13
N LEU A 250 6.91 -12.40 3.31
CA LEU A 250 8.18 -11.69 3.55
C LEU A 250 9.38 -12.54 3.11
N LEU A 251 9.47 -13.76 3.61
CA LEU A 251 10.60 -14.64 3.30
C LEU A 251 10.67 -15.02 1.81
N HIS A 252 9.52 -15.24 1.17
CA HIS A 252 9.46 -15.46 -0.28
C HIS A 252 9.95 -14.23 -1.04
N SER A 253 9.52 -13.02 -0.65
CA SER A 253 9.95 -11.76 -1.27
C SER A 253 11.47 -11.60 -1.22
N VAL A 254 12.08 -11.74 -0.03
CA VAL A 254 13.54 -11.61 0.14
C VAL A 254 14.30 -12.76 -0.56
N TYR A 255 13.76 -14.00 -0.53
CA TYR A 255 14.33 -15.11 -1.29
C TYR A 255 14.43 -14.81 -2.79
N LYS A 256 13.36 -14.25 -3.38
CA LYS A 256 13.32 -13.91 -4.81
C LYS A 256 14.16 -12.68 -5.15
N ALA A 257 14.21 -11.69 -4.25
CA ALA A 257 14.93 -10.44 -4.50
C ALA A 257 16.44 -10.58 -4.31
N ASP A 258 16.87 -11.29 -3.26
CA ASP A 258 18.26 -11.30 -2.78
C ASP A 258 18.88 -12.70 -2.69
N GLY A 259 18.12 -13.74 -3.05
CA GLY A 259 18.63 -15.12 -3.09
C GLY A 259 18.94 -15.73 -1.73
N VAL A 260 18.33 -15.24 -0.64
CA VAL A 260 18.56 -15.77 0.70
C VAL A 260 18.13 -17.23 0.80
N LYS A 261 18.86 -18.04 1.56
CA LYS A 261 18.48 -19.43 1.79
C LYS A 261 17.37 -19.53 2.83
N LEU A 262 16.14 -19.85 2.40
CA LEU A 262 14.95 -19.90 3.28
C LEU A 262 15.13 -20.80 4.53
N THR A 263 15.90 -21.90 4.41
CA THR A 263 16.17 -22.80 5.54
C THR A 263 17.03 -22.17 6.62
N THR A 264 17.62 -21.00 6.39
CA THR A 264 18.25 -20.20 7.45
C THR A 264 17.18 -19.60 8.40
N TYR A 265 15.98 -19.34 7.92
CA TYR A 265 14.91 -18.61 8.65
C TYR A 265 13.78 -19.52 9.13
N VAL A 266 13.42 -20.53 8.34
CA VAL A 266 12.33 -21.46 8.66
C VAL A 266 12.75 -22.92 8.47
N ARG A 267 11.98 -23.83 9.08
CA ARG A 267 12.19 -25.28 8.94
C ARG A 267 12.14 -25.72 7.47
N PRO A 268 12.96 -26.69 7.04
CA PRO A 268 13.09 -27.09 5.62
C PRO A 268 11.76 -27.44 4.95
N ALA A 269 10.87 -28.14 5.65
CA ALA A 269 9.57 -28.52 5.09
C ALA A 269 8.69 -27.29 4.81
N LEU A 270 8.70 -26.25 5.67
CA LEU A 270 7.98 -25.00 5.41
C LEU A 270 8.66 -24.20 4.30
N ALA A 271 9.99 -24.14 4.25
CA ALA A 271 10.73 -23.48 3.17
C ALA A 271 10.34 -24.03 1.79
N ALA A 272 10.22 -25.35 1.64
CA ALA A 272 9.79 -26.00 0.40
C ALA A 272 8.35 -25.63 0.00
N VAL A 273 7.44 -25.42 0.98
CA VAL A 273 6.07 -24.99 0.73
C VAL A 273 6.04 -23.52 0.29
N ILE A 274 6.80 -22.64 0.98
CA ILE A 274 6.86 -21.19 0.66
C ILE A 274 7.23 -20.99 -0.81
N VAL A 275 8.29 -21.63 -1.31
CA VAL A 275 8.70 -21.49 -2.72
C VAL A 275 7.57 -21.85 -3.69
N ARG A 276 6.80 -22.89 -3.38
CA ARG A 276 5.76 -23.39 -4.29
C ARG A 276 4.49 -22.56 -4.28
N VAL A 277 4.03 -22.09 -3.09
CA VAL A 277 2.71 -21.49 -2.97
C VAL A 277 2.61 -20.08 -3.56
N PHE A 278 3.69 -19.31 -3.55
CA PHE A 278 3.69 -17.95 -4.12
C PHE A 278 4.03 -17.90 -5.61
N ASP A 279 4.61 -18.95 -6.19
CA ASP A 279 5.02 -19.01 -7.61
C ASP A 279 3.95 -19.57 -8.56
N HIS A 280 2.84 -20.14 -8.06
CA HIS A 280 1.91 -20.93 -8.88
C HIS A 280 0.51 -20.33 -9.08
N GLY A 281 0.36 -19.00 -8.91
CA GLY A 281 -0.91 -18.31 -9.20
C GLY A 281 -2.09 -18.78 -8.34
N LEU A 282 -1.81 -19.21 -7.13
CA LEU A 282 -2.83 -19.59 -6.13
C LEU A 282 -3.56 -18.35 -5.61
N THR A 283 -4.79 -18.55 -5.14
CA THR A 283 -5.47 -17.50 -4.36
C THR A 283 -4.84 -17.37 -2.97
N ASP A 284 -4.97 -16.19 -2.34
CA ASP A 284 -4.49 -15.98 -0.98
C ASP A 284 -5.07 -17.02 0.00
N GLU A 285 -6.35 -17.38 -0.16
CA GLU A 285 -6.97 -18.44 0.64
C GLU A 285 -6.29 -19.81 0.45
N GLN A 286 -5.96 -20.16 -0.79
CA GLN A 286 -5.25 -21.42 -1.09
C GLN A 286 -3.83 -21.42 -0.51
N ILE A 287 -3.14 -20.29 -0.57
CA ILE A 287 -1.81 -20.11 0.02
C ILE A 287 -1.90 -20.31 1.53
N ILE A 288 -2.81 -19.60 2.21
CA ILE A 288 -3.02 -19.69 3.65
C ILE A 288 -3.31 -21.14 4.08
N LYS A 289 -4.22 -21.83 3.39
CA LYS A 289 -4.56 -23.23 3.71
C LYS A 289 -3.35 -24.16 3.60
N ARG A 290 -2.53 -24.04 2.58
CA ARG A 290 -1.34 -24.88 2.38
C ARG A 290 -0.25 -24.60 3.42
N LEU A 291 -0.03 -23.33 3.76
CA LEU A 291 0.91 -22.94 4.81
C LEU A 291 0.45 -23.44 6.19
N ALA A 292 -0.84 -23.29 6.51
CA ALA A 292 -1.41 -23.76 7.77
C ALA A 292 -1.31 -25.29 7.92
N LEU A 293 -1.56 -26.04 6.83
CA LEU A 293 -1.37 -27.50 6.81
C LEU A 293 0.09 -27.88 7.09
N ALA A 294 1.04 -27.22 6.40
CA ALA A 294 2.47 -27.47 6.61
C ALA A 294 2.89 -27.18 8.05
N ALA A 295 2.43 -26.08 8.64
CA ALA A 295 2.73 -25.73 10.02
C ALA A 295 2.13 -26.76 11.01
N THR A 296 0.92 -27.22 10.77
CA THR A 296 0.26 -28.25 11.59
C THR A 296 1.04 -29.57 11.58
N LEU A 297 1.50 -30.01 10.40
CA LEU A 297 2.35 -31.22 10.27
C LEU A 297 3.70 -31.08 10.98
N LEU A 298 4.18 -29.85 11.13
CA LEU A 298 5.39 -29.53 11.90
C LEU A 298 5.13 -29.33 13.41
N GLY A 299 3.90 -29.55 13.87
CA GLY A 299 3.51 -29.40 15.27
C GLY A 299 3.31 -27.95 15.73
N ALA A 300 3.27 -26.99 14.79
CA ALA A 300 3.01 -25.59 15.10
C ALA A 300 1.53 -25.25 14.91
N ARG A 301 0.84 -24.97 16.01
CA ARG A 301 -0.60 -24.68 16.02
C ARG A 301 -0.98 -23.34 16.61
N ASN A 302 -0.06 -22.69 17.32
CA ASN A 302 -0.34 -21.47 18.08
C ASN A 302 0.78 -20.43 18.05
N SER A 303 1.92 -20.72 17.46
CA SER A 303 3.03 -19.77 17.36
C SER A 303 3.85 -20.03 16.11
N VAL A 304 4.08 -18.97 15.35
CA VAL A 304 4.95 -18.98 14.17
C VAL A 304 6.40 -19.26 14.55
N ALA A 305 6.83 -18.90 15.77
CA ALA A 305 8.15 -19.21 16.29
C ALA A 305 8.50 -20.72 16.25
N ARG A 306 7.50 -21.60 16.27
CA ARG A 306 7.71 -23.05 16.21
C ARG A 306 8.13 -23.57 14.83
N VAL A 307 7.90 -22.82 13.78
CA VAL A 307 8.31 -23.15 12.40
C VAL A 307 9.52 -22.35 11.94
N THR A 308 9.99 -21.40 12.75
CA THR A 308 11.22 -20.64 12.50
C THR A 308 12.44 -21.34 13.09
N THR A 309 13.63 -20.91 12.69
CA THR A 309 14.90 -21.41 13.23
C THR A 309 15.31 -20.60 14.47
N PRO A 310 16.14 -21.16 15.36
CA PRO A 310 16.76 -20.41 16.45
C PRO A 310 17.59 -19.21 15.96
N TYR A 311 18.21 -19.34 14.79
CA TYR A 311 18.94 -18.24 14.15
C TYR A 311 18.01 -17.05 13.90
N PHE A 312 16.88 -17.29 13.20
CA PHE A 312 15.95 -16.20 12.86
C PHE A 312 15.38 -15.51 14.11
N LEU A 313 15.00 -16.30 15.12
CA LEU A 313 14.51 -15.74 16.39
C LEU A 313 15.57 -14.87 17.06
N ARG A 314 16.84 -15.28 17.06
CA ARG A 314 17.94 -14.51 17.65
C ARG A 314 18.13 -13.17 16.90
N VAL A 315 18.30 -13.19 15.56
CA VAL A 315 18.54 -11.96 14.79
C VAL A 315 17.34 -11.02 14.84
N LEU A 316 16.11 -11.56 14.93
CA LEU A 316 14.88 -10.77 15.09
C LEU A 316 14.83 -10.10 16.46
N HIS A 317 15.16 -10.80 17.54
CA HIS A 317 15.17 -10.24 18.89
C HIS A 317 16.28 -9.20 19.10
N SER A 318 17.46 -9.43 18.55
CA SER A 318 18.59 -8.49 18.67
C SER A 318 18.53 -7.34 17.64
N VAL A 319 17.58 -7.37 16.71
CA VAL A 319 17.50 -6.43 15.58
C VAL A 319 18.84 -6.36 14.84
N ASP A 320 19.41 -7.52 14.53
CA ASP A 320 20.73 -7.65 13.91
C ASP A 320 20.74 -7.18 12.45
N ALA A 321 21.13 -5.93 12.21
CA ALA A 321 21.17 -5.31 10.89
C ALA A 321 22.20 -5.96 9.93
N SER A 322 23.06 -6.88 10.38
CA SER A 322 23.93 -7.66 9.50
C SER A 322 23.15 -8.72 8.72
N ASP A 323 22.02 -9.19 9.26
CA ASP A 323 21.11 -10.10 8.56
C ASP A 323 20.29 -9.32 7.49
N PRO A 324 20.23 -9.81 6.23
CA PRO A 324 19.57 -9.08 5.14
C PRO A 324 18.07 -8.87 5.38
N VAL A 325 17.36 -9.84 5.96
CA VAL A 325 15.93 -9.71 6.26
C VAL A 325 15.70 -8.64 7.32
N ILE A 326 16.48 -8.66 8.39
CA ILE A 326 16.34 -7.68 9.49
C ILE A 326 16.73 -6.29 9.04
N ARG A 327 17.77 -6.16 8.23
CA ARG A 327 18.20 -4.88 7.64
C ARG A 327 17.10 -4.26 6.78
N ASP A 328 16.45 -5.06 5.93
CA ASP A 328 15.35 -4.57 5.10
C ASP A 328 14.16 -4.13 5.93
N LEU A 329 13.77 -4.90 6.95
CA LEU A 329 12.72 -4.51 7.88
C LEU A 329 13.07 -3.21 8.62
N LEU A 330 14.29 -3.08 9.15
CA LEU A 330 14.75 -1.91 9.87
C LEU A 330 14.71 -0.65 9.01
N GLN A 331 15.16 -0.73 7.76
CA GLN A 331 15.11 0.39 6.80
C GLN A 331 13.68 0.79 6.39
N ASN A 332 12.71 -0.05 6.69
CA ASN A 332 11.30 0.17 6.37
C ASN A 332 10.45 0.54 7.61
N ASN A 333 11.04 0.69 8.80
CA ASN A 333 10.38 1.33 9.94
C ASN A 333 10.04 2.79 9.61
N CYS A 334 8.80 3.21 9.87
CA CYS A 334 8.32 4.56 9.58
C CYS A 334 7.78 5.27 10.83
N THR A 335 8.50 5.15 11.94
CA THR A 335 8.08 5.74 13.22
C THR A 335 8.82 7.05 13.52
N ASP A 336 10.12 7.12 13.25
CA ASP A 336 11.01 8.17 13.73
C ASP A 336 11.25 9.27 12.69
N TRP A 337 10.31 10.22 12.57
CA TRP A 337 10.40 11.41 11.70
C TRP A 337 9.39 12.49 12.14
N SER A 338 9.52 13.72 11.59
CA SER A 338 8.66 14.86 11.93
C SER A 338 7.79 15.24 10.73
N PRO A 339 6.50 14.83 10.68
CA PRO A 339 5.57 15.26 9.65
C PRO A 339 5.19 16.75 9.78
N HIS A 340 5.04 17.42 8.64
CA HIS A 340 4.41 18.73 8.50
C HIS A 340 2.99 18.65 7.92
N THR A 341 2.62 17.51 7.39
CA THR A 341 1.30 17.22 6.84
C THR A 341 0.35 16.77 7.95
N LYS A 342 -0.89 17.24 7.94
CA LYS A 342 -1.93 16.76 8.86
C LYS A 342 -2.15 15.26 8.68
N LEU A 343 -1.93 14.50 9.74
CA LEU A 343 -2.08 13.04 9.80
C LEU A 343 -3.17 12.65 10.79
N LEU A 344 -3.97 11.66 10.40
CA LEU A 344 -4.80 10.88 11.31
C LEU A 344 -4.39 9.42 11.19
N LEU A 345 -3.74 8.86 12.20
CA LEU A 345 -3.42 7.44 12.25
C LEU A 345 -4.57 6.69 12.91
N ILE A 346 -5.07 5.65 12.23
CA ILE A 346 -6.18 4.83 12.72
C ILE A 346 -5.69 3.43 13.04
N CYS A 347 -6.11 2.87 14.17
CA CYS A 347 -5.90 1.47 14.50
C CYS A 347 -7.15 0.84 15.14
N LEU A 348 -7.22 -0.50 15.16
CA LEU A 348 -8.20 -1.25 15.91
C LEU A 348 -7.56 -1.71 17.22
N GLN A 349 -8.22 -1.45 18.37
CA GLN A 349 -7.72 -1.81 19.70
C GLN A 349 -7.49 -3.32 19.85
N SER A 350 -8.38 -4.14 19.28
CA SER A 350 -8.33 -5.61 19.36
C SER A 350 -7.60 -6.27 18.19
N ASP A 351 -6.83 -5.51 17.38
CA ASP A 351 -6.14 -6.06 16.21
C ASP A 351 -5.04 -7.03 16.63
N GLY A 352 -5.21 -8.30 16.29
CA GLY A 352 -4.22 -9.35 16.55
C GLY A 352 -3.23 -9.60 15.41
N ILE A 353 -3.39 -8.92 14.26
CA ILE A 353 -2.52 -9.06 13.08
C ILE A 353 -1.55 -7.88 13.02
N VAL A 354 -2.06 -6.66 12.88
CA VAL A 354 -1.27 -5.43 12.99
C VAL A 354 -1.62 -4.74 14.30
N VAL A 355 -0.93 -5.12 15.36
CA VAL A 355 -1.25 -4.67 16.71
C VAL A 355 -1.22 -3.14 16.84
N PRO A 356 -2.11 -2.53 17.66
CA PRO A 356 -2.22 -1.07 17.82
C PRO A 356 -0.92 -0.42 18.29
N ALA A 357 -0.03 -1.19 18.92
CA ALA A 357 1.30 -0.72 19.31
C ALA A 357 2.12 -0.13 18.15
N ASN A 358 1.87 -0.54 16.89
CA ASN A 358 2.49 0.10 15.71
C ASN A 358 2.10 1.58 15.62
N THR A 359 0.81 1.88 15.75
CA THR A 359 0.27 3.24 15.70
C THR A 359 0.74 4.07 16.90
N HIS A 360 0.60 3.51 18.11
CA HIS A 360 1.02 4.19 19.35
C HIS A 360 2.51 4.58 19.33
N LYS A 361 3.38 3.66 18.92
CA LYS A 361 4.84 3.94 18.82
C LYS A 361 5.16 4.99 17.76
N ALA A 362 4.50 4.95 16.60
CA ALA A 362 4.70 5.96 15.55
C ALA A 362 4.32 7.35 16.07
N ILE A 363 3.15 7.50 16.69
CA ILE A 363 2.70 8.77 17.27
C ILE A 363 3.62 9.23 18.40
N GLN A 364 3.99 8.32 19.30
CA GLN A 364 4.90 8.63 20.41
C GLN A 364 6.26 9.16 19.92
N ALA A 365 6.84 8.50 18.90
CA ALA A 365 8.11 8.92 18.32
C ALA A 365 8.00 10.29 17.63
N MET A 366 6.92 10.56 16.87
CA MET A 366 6.67 11.86 16.26
C MET A 366 6.49 12.97 17.32
N ARG A 367 5.75 12.70 18.40
CA ARG A 367 5.55 13.64 19.51
C ARG A 367 6.85 13.92 20.26
N ALA A 368 7.70 12.92 20.48
CA ALA A 368 9.01 13.08 21.09
C ALA A 368 9.94 14.02 20.27
N ARG A 369 9.65 14.17 18.96
CA ARG A 369 10.30 15.15 18.07
C ARG A 369 9.61 16.52 18.04
N GLY A 370 8.68 16.78 18.94
CA GLY A 370 7.97 18.06 19.05
C GLY A 370 6.78 18.23 18.09
N VAL A 371 6.32 17.17 17.42
CA VAL A 371 5.14 17.27 16.53
C VAL A 371 3.87 17.43 17.35
N GLY A 372 3.11 18.49 17.09
CA GLY A 372 1.89 18.82 17.82
C GLY A 372 0.71 17.90 17.51
N ALA A 373 -0.29 17.91 18.40
CA ALA A 373 -1.53 17.15 18.23
C ALA A 373 -2.42 17.69 17.10
N ASP A 374 -2.21 18.91 16.68
CA ASP A 374 -2.85 19.54 15.52
C ASP A 374 -2.33 18.99 14.20
N VAL A 375 -1.11 18.47 14.19
CA VAL A 375 -0.48 17.82 13.02
C VAL A 375 -0.73 16.32 13.02
N VAL A 376 -0.50 15.60 14.14
CA VAL A 376 -0.66 14.15 14.23
C VAL A 376 -1.74 13.79 15.24
N GLN A 377 -2.82 13.21 14.76
CA GLN A 377 -3.95 12.72 15.54
C GLN A 377 -4.01 11.20 15.51
N GLU A 378 -4.62 10.64 16.55
CA GLU A 378 -4.93 9.22 16.66
C GLU A 378 -6.44 9.00 16.68
N PHE A 379 -6.86 7.90 16.07
CA PHE A 379 -8.22 7.39 16.22
C PHE A 379 -8.18 5.88 16.45
N VAL A 380 -8.58 5.46 17.64
CA VAL A 380 -8.67 4.05 18.02
C VAL A 380 -10.10 3.56 17.82
N ILE A 381 -10.25 2.48 17.05
CA ILE A 381 -11.53 1.77 16.91
C ILE A 381 -11.62 0.77 18.07
N GLU A 382 -12.58 0.99 18.99
CA GLU A 382 -12.71 0.18 20.22
C GLU A 382 -13.72 -0.97 20.11
N ASP A 383 -14.30 -1.23 18.92
CA ASP A 383 -15.27 -2.30 18.72
C ASP A 383 -14.60 -3.68 18.70
N SER A 384 -14.70 -4.41 19.80
CA SER A 384 -14.09 -5.74 19.96
C SER A 384 -14.72 -6.84 19.08
N ARG A 385 -15.84 -6.57 18.41
CA ARG A 385 -16.46 -7.51 17.44
C ARG A 385 -15.73 -7.48 16.10
N LEU A 386 -14.94 -6.45 15.86
CA LEU A 386 -14.17 -6.31 14.63
C LEU A 386 -12.85 -7.04 14.73
N ASN A 387 -12.35 -7.44 13.58
CA ASN A 387 -11.00 -7.95 13.38
C ASN A 387 -10.27 -7.08 12.36
N HIS A 388 -8.99 -7.40 12.08
CA HIS A 388 -8.18 -6.64 11.11
C HIS A 388 -8.87 -6.46 9.75
N ALA A 389 -9.51 -7.48 9.21
CA ALA A 389 -10.15 -7.40 7.89
C ALA A 389 -11.44 -6.56 7.90
N THR A 390 -12.23 -6.60 8.99
CA THR A 390 -13.52 -5.90 9.06
C THR A 390 -13.40 -4.46 9.55
N ALA A 391 -12.33 -4.11 10.26
CA ALA A 391 -12.08 -2.76 10.76
C ALA A 391 -11.80 -1.73 9.64
N ILE A 392 -11.50 -2.18 8.42
CA ILE A 392 -11.30 -1.28 7.28
C ILE A 392 -12.52 -0.39 7.00
N ILE A 393 -13.74 -0.91 7.22
CA ILE A 393 -14.97 -0.18 6.91
C ILE A 393 -15.15 1.06 7.82
N PRO A 394 -15.14 0.96 9.16
CA PRO A 394 -15.20 2.15 10.01
C PRO A 394 -13.96 3.03 9.87
N ALA A 395 -12.77 2.46 9.57
CA ALA A 395 -11.56 3.23 9.32
C ALA A 395 -11.70 4.12 8.07
N LEU A 396 -12.18 3.57 6.95
CA LEU A 396 -12.46 4.33 5.71
C LEU A 396 -13.54 5.39 5.93
N ALA A 397 -14.60 5.10 6.68
CA ALA A 397 -15.63 6.08 7.00
C ALA A 397 -15.06 7.26 7.81
N ARG A 398 -14.15 6.99 8.76
CA ARG A 398 -13.46 8.03 9.53
C ARG A 398 -12.46 8.81 8.69
N ALA A 399 -11.68 8.12 7.83
CA ALA A 399 -10.74 8.74 6.90
C ALA A 399 -11.46 9.71 5.95
N ARG A 400 -12.61 9.30 5.42
CA ARG A 400 -13.41 10.15 4.56
C ARG A 400 -13.88 11.43 5.27
N ARG A 401 -14.38 11.33 6.52
CA ARG A 401 -14.77 12.51 7.30
C ARG A 401 -13.59 13.45 7.51
N PHE A 402 -12.42 12.92 7.82
CA PHE A 402 -11.21 13.72 8.02
C PHE A 402 -10.82 14.49 6.73
N PHE A 403 -10.93 13.87 5.56
CA PHE A 403 -10.68 14.54 4.28
C PHE A 403 -11.73 15.60 3.94
N ASP A 404 -12.95 15.45 4.41
CA ASP A 404 -14.00 16.46 4.29
C ASP A 404 -13.89 17.60 5.32
N GLY A 405 -12.89 17.57 6.23
CA GLY A 405 -12.71 18.57 7.29
C GLY A 405 -13.69 18.43 8.46
N LYS A 406 -14.13 17.19 8.76
CA LYS A 406 -15.13 16.87 9.80
C LYS A 406 -14.56 15.96 10.88
#